data_c0e59c20dd6210bd038e55e631dd9299
#
_entry.id   c0e59c20dd6210bd038e55e631dd9299
#
_cell.length_a   1.000
_cell.length_b   1.000
_cell.length_c   1.000
_cell.angle_alpha   90.00
_cell.angle_beta   90.00
_cell.angle_gamma   90.00
#
_symmetry.space_group_name_H-M   'P 1'
#
loop_
_entity.id
_entity.type
_entity.pdbx_description
1 polymer ?
#
loop_
_entity_poly.entity_id
_entity_poly.type
_entity_poly.pdbx_seq_one_letter_code
_entity_poly.pdbx_strand_id
1 'polypeptide(L)'
;MPAYVSSPELTFGFLFALEDPERVADVVRNLVVGKTVSVFRLARLSDDDALPERFVVNWAAIPQINVTTEAPEPDRLRADGILLVNAFLGENGDVSLYSAP
;
A
#
# COMPACT_ATOMS: atom_id res chain seq x y z
N MET A 1 5.04 9.00 -13.29
CA MET A 1 4.33 7.72 -13.50
C MET A 1 3.85 7.19 -12.16
N PRO A 2 2.65 6.61 -12.07
CA PRO A 2 2.22 6.03 -10.81
C PRO A 2 2.98 4.74 -10.51
N ALA A 3 2.96 4.35 -9.24
CA ALA A 3 3.48 3.07 -8.78
C ALA A 3 2.40 2.34 -7.99
N TYR A 4 2.26 1.06 -8.23
CA TYR A 4 1.32 0.20 -7.52
C TYR A 4 2.07 -0.92 -6.82
N VAL A 5 1.90 -1.01 -5.51
CA VAL A 5 2.55 -2.03 -4.68
C VAL A 5 1.53 -3.08 -4.27
N SER A 6 1.82 -4.33 -4.56
CA SER A 6 0.94 -5.44 -4.24
C SER A 6 1.73 -6.69 -3.87
N SER A 7 1.07 -7.62 -3.22
CA SER A 7 1.62 -8.94 -2.89
C SER A 7 0.48 -9.92 -2.68
N PRO A 8 0.67 -11.21 -3.01
CA PRO A 8 -0.31 -12.25 -2.64
C PRO A 8 -0.58 -12.32 -1.14
N GLU A 9 0.37 -11.87 -0.33
CA GLU A 9 0.24 -11.87 1.14
C GLU A 9 -0.43 -10.59 1.68
N LEU A 10 -0.71 -9.61 0.80
CA LEU A 10 -1.36 -8.35 1.19
C LEU A 10 -2.80 -8.32 0.70
N THR A 11 -3.70 -7.96 1.61
CA THR A 11 -5.11 -7.70 1.25
C THR A 11 -5.34 -6.26 0.80
N PHE A 12 -4.30 -5.44 0.85
CA PHE A 12 -4.33 -4.04 0.41
C PHE A 12 -3.36 -3.85 -0.76
N GLY A 13 -3.79 -3.10 -1.76
CA GLY A 13 -2.92 -2.61 -2.81
C GLY A 13 -2.63 -1.12 -2.59
N PHE A 14 -1.36 -0.74 -2.63
CA PHE A 14 -0.95 0.65 -2.37
C PHE A 14 -0.70 1.36 -3.69
N LEU A 15 -1.47 2.41 -3.97
CA LEU A 15 -1.29 3.22 -5.18
C LEU A 15 -0.58 4.53 -4.81
N PHE A 16 0.61 4.70 -5.37
CA PHE A 16 1.41 5.91 -5.26
C PHE A 16 1.26 6.71 -6.56
N ALA A 17 0.23 7.54 -6.64
CA ALA A 17 -0.15 8.19 -7.89
C ALA A 17 0.90 9.18 -8.41
N LEU A 18 1.70 9.77 -7.51
CA LEU A 18 2.65 10.84 -7.84
C LEU A 18 4.12 10.39 -7.75
N GLU A 19 4.37 9.13 -7.46
CA GLU A 19 5.71 8.64 -7.20
C GLU A 19 6.24 7.77 -8.33
N ASP A 20 7.57 7.81 -8.51
CA ASP A 20 8.26 6.98 -9.48
C ASP A 20 8.32 5.53 -8.96
N PRO A 21 8.01 4.52 -9.80
CA PRO A 21 8.10 3.11 -9.39
C PRO A 21 9.48 2.70 -8.88
N GLU A 22 10.57 3.21 -9.44
CA GLU A 22 11.92 2.91 -8.98
C GLU A 22 12.14 3.42 -7.56
N ARG A 23 11.68 4.63 -7.26
CA ARG A 23 11.78 5.20 -5.92
C ARG A 23 10.95 4.41 -4.91
N VAL A 24 9.74 4.02 -5.29
CA VAL A 24 8.87 3.21 -4.43
C VAL A 24 9.52 1.85 -4.16
N ALA A 25 10.10 1.21 -5.19
CA ALA A 25 10.79 -0.06 -5.01
C ALA A 25 11.97 0.07 -4.05
N ASP A 26 12.76 1.14 -4.15
CA ASP A 26 13.88 1.38 -3.24
C ASP A 26 13.40 1.59 -1.79
N VAL A 27 12.32 2.32 -1.60
CA VAL A 27 11.75 2.53 -0.27
C VAL A 27 11.24 1.21 0.31
N VAL A 28 10.51 0.42 -0.47
CA VAL A 28 10.01 -0.89 -0.02
C VAL A 28 11.18 -1.81 0.33
N ARG A 29 12.23 -1.82 -0.48
CA ARG A 29 13.44 -2.59 -0.18
C ARG A 29 14.05 -2.19 1.16
N ASN A 30 14.14 -0.89 1.44
CA ASN A 30 14.67 -0.39 2.70
C ASN A 30 13.79 -0.78 3.88
N LEU A 31 12.48 -0.80 3.71
CA LEU A 31 11.55 -1.28 4.73
C LEU A 31 11.77 -2.74 5.05
N VAL A 32 11.99 -3.57 4.04
CA VAL A 32 12.27 -5.00 4.22
C VAL A 32 13.62 -5.22 4.91
N VAL A 33 14.67 -4.56 4.42
CA VAL A 33 16.03 -4.69 4.98
C VAL A 33 16.06 -4.21 6.43
N GLY A 34 15.36 -3.12 6.73
CA GLY A 34 15.28 -2.57 8.08
C GLY A 34 14.33 -3.30 9.01
N LYS A 35 13.66 -4.35 8.55
CA LYS A 35 12.66 -5.11 9.30
C LYS A 35 11.59 -4.19 9.89
N THR A 36 11.14 -3.27 9.05
CA THR A 36 10.18 -2.24 9.48
C THR A 36 8.78 -2.81 9.60
N VAL A 37 8.08 -2.42 10.64
CA VAL A 37 6.66 -2.68 10.82
C VAL A 37 5.93 -1.36 10.72
N SER A 38 5.01 -1.26 9.76
CA SER A 38 4.22 -0.05 9.54
C SER A 38 2.81 -0.24 10.08
N VAL A 39 2.31 0.76 10.78
CA VAL A 39 0.92 0.80 11.25
C VAL A 39 0.19 1.86 10.43
N PHE A 40 -0.84 1.43 9.73
CA PHE A 40 -1.64 2.32 8.90
C PHE A 40 -3.01 2.54 9.52
N ARG A 41 -3.49 3.76 9.38
CA ARG A 41 -4.81 4.16 9.85
C ARG A 41 -5.68 4.49 8.64
N LEU A 42 -6.83 3.83 8.53
CA LEU A 42 -7.79 4.10 7.48
C LEU A 42 -8.91 4.99 8.03
N ALA A 43 -9.16 6.09 7.35
CA ALA A 43 -10.35 6.88 7.63
C ALA A 43 -11.57 6.18 7.05
N ARG A 44 -12.64 6.06 7.81
CA ARG A 44 -13.90 5.52 7.31
C ARG A 44 -14.50 6.48 6.30
N LEU A 45 -14.68 6.01 5.08
CA LEU A 45 -15.33 6.78 4.02
C LEU A 45 -16.83 6.50 3.92
N SER A 46 -17.29 5.41 4.53
CA SER A 46 -18.70 5.00 4.48
C SER A 46 -19.01 4.10 5.66
N ASP A 47 -20.30 3.88 5.92
CA ASP A 47 -20.79 2.94 6.93
C ASP A 47 -20.55 1.47 6.57
N ASP A 48 -19.76 1.21 5.54
CA ASP A 48 -19.36 -0.14 5.16
C ASP A 48 -18.33 -0.62 6.17
N ASP A 49 -18.78 -1.40 7.14
CA ASP A 49 -18.01 -1.86 8.27
C ASP A 49 -16.94 -2.92 7.93
N ALA A 50 -16.72 -3.17 6.64
CA ALA A 50 -15.78 -4.19 6.19
C ALA A 50 -14.32 -3.74 6.28
N LEU A 51 -14.04 -2.46 6.56
CA LEU A 51 -12.68 -1.93 6.59
C LEU A 51 -12.13 -1.90 8.00
N PRO A 52 -10.92 -2.44 8.24
CA PRO A 52 -10.29 -2.28 9.53
C PRO A 52 -9.94 -0.81 9.75
N GLU A 53 -10.11 -0.34 10.97
CA GLU A 53 -9.72 1.02 11.35
C GLU A 53 -8.21 1.21 11.29
N ARG A 54 -7.46 0.16 11.64
CA ARG A 54 -6.00 0.15 11.59
C ARG A 54 -5.53 -1.21 11.09
N PHE A 55 -4.40 -1.21 10.37
CA PHE A 55 -3.76 -2.45 10.00
C PHE A 55 -2.23 -2.31 10.10
N VAL A 56 -1.58 -3.42 10.31
CA VAL A 56 -0.13 -3.49 10.53
C VAL A 56 0.49 -4.32 9.40
N VAL A 57 1.53 -3.79 8.78
CA VAL A 57 2.29 -4.50 7.75
C VAL A 57 3.70 -4.76 8.26
N ASN A 58 4.06 -6.03 8.35
CA ASN A 58 5.43 -6.44 8.61
C ASN A 58 6.11 -6.72 7.27
N TRP A 59 6.85 -5.74 6.78
CA TRP A 59 7.43 -5.79 5.44
C TRP A 59 8.39 -6.96 5.25
N ALA A 60 9.17 -7.30 6.29
CA ALA A 60 10.16 -8.38 6.22
C ALA A 60 9.53 -9.78 6.17
N ALA A 61 8.27 -9.91 6.56
CA ALA A 61 7.56 -11.18 6.54
C ALA A 61 6.89 -11.49 5.19
N ILE A 62 6.92 -10.54 4.25
CA ILE A 62 6.29 -10.70 2.94
C ILE A 62 7.31 -11.29 1.96
N PRO A 63 7.09 -12.52 1.45
CA PRO A 63 8.08 -13.18 0.59
C PRO A 63 8.33 -12.48 -0.73
N GLN A 64 7.30 -11.86 -1.29
CA GLN A 64 7.42 -11.15 -2.56
C GLN A 64 6.52 -9.93 -2.57
N ILE A 65 7.09 -8.80 -2.96
CA ILE A 65 6.35 -7.55 -3.12
C ILE A 65 6.55 -7.09 -4.56
N ASN A 66 5.45 -6.82 -5.26
CA ASN A 66 5.48 -6.40 -6.65
C ASN A 66 5.26 -4.90 -6.73
N VAL A 67 6.09 -4.23 -7.52
CA VAL A 67 5.93 -2.81 -7.81
C VAL A 67 5.72 -2.68 -9.32
N THR A 68 4.55 -2.19 -9.71
CA THR A 68 4.18 -2.04 -11.11
C THR A 68 3.79 -0.61 -11.42
N THR A 69 3.65 -0.29 -12.71
CA THR A 69 3.28 1.06 -13.14
C THR A 69 1.78 1.26 -13.26
N GLU A 70 1.01 0.19 -13.24
CA GLU A 70 -0.44 0.24 -13.39
C GLU A 70 -1.13 -0.58 -12.32
N ALA A 71 -2.19 -0.01 -11.73
CA ALA A 71 -3.07 -0.74 -10.84
C ALA A 71 -4.14 -1.46 -11.68
N PRO A 72 -4.57 -2.67 -11.27
CA PRO A 72 -5.72 -3.31 -11.89
C PRO A 72 -6.99 -2.48 -11.72
N GLU A 73 -8.00 -2.77 -12.53
CA GLU A 73 -9.30 -2.14 -12.43
C GLU A 73 -9.88 -2.30 -11.00
N PRO A 74 -10.48 -1.23 -10.43
CA PRO A 74 -11.04 -1.32 -9.07
C PRO A 74 -12.04 -2.45 -8.88
N ASP A 75 -12.86 -2.73 -9.87
CA ASP A 75 -13.84 -3.80 -9.79
C ASP A 75 -13.18 -5.18 -9.70
N ARG A 76 -12.08 -5.36 -10.44
CA ARG A 76 -11.30 -6.60 -10.39
C ARG A 76 -10.63 -6.79 -9.04
N LEU A 77 -10.04 -5.72 -8.49
CA LEU A 77 -9.44 -5.76 -7.16
C LEU A 77 -10.47 -6.12 -6.10
N ARG A 78 -11.65 -5.54 -6.18
CA ARG A 78 -12.75 -5.82 -5.26
C ARG A 78 -13.20 -7.28 -5.36
N ALA A 79 -13.27 -7.82 -6.59
CA ALA A 79 -13.61 -9.23 -6.81
C ALA A 79 -12.57 -10.17 -6.20
N ASP A 80 -11.29 -9.77 -6.18
CA ASP A 80 -10.19 -10.55 -5.59
C ASP A 80 -10.06 -10.32 -4.08
N GLY A 81 -10.92 -9.51 -3.48
CA GLY A 81 -10.87 -9.20 -2.06
C GLY A 81 -9.75 -8.24 -1.67
N ILE A 82 -9.23 -7.49 -2.63
CA ILE A 82 -8.15 -6.52 -2.40
C ILE A 82 -8.74 -5.11 -2.30
N LEU A 83 -8.33 -4.38 -1.26
CA LEU A 83 -8.70 -2.99 -1.09
C LEU A 83 -7.60 -2.09 -1.61
N LEU A 84 -7.95 -1.22 -2.55
CA LEU A 84 -7.02 -0.22 -3.08
C LEU A 84 -6.96 0.97 -2.12
N VAL A 85 -5.75 1.32 -1.69
CA VAL A 85 -5.53 2.50 -0.85
C VAL A 85 -4.53 3.43 -1.53
N ASN A 86 -4.77 4.73 -1.42
CA ASN A 86 -3.85 5.73 -1.94
C ASN A 86 -2.76 6.00 -0.91
N ALA A 87 -1.53 6.00 -1.36
CA ALA A 87 -0.37 6.16 -0.49
C ALA A 87 0.59 7.23 -1.03
N PHE A 88 1.48 7.68 -0.18
CA PHE A 88 2.55 8.59 -0.58
C PHE A 88 3.81 8.32 0.25
N LEU A 89 4.95 8.78 -0.25
CA LEU A 89 6.21 8.69 0.46
C LEU A 89 6.44 9.98 1.26
N GLY A 90 6.71 9.83 2.55
CA GLY A 90 7.12 10.94 3.39
C GLY A 90 8.57 11.34 3.11
N GLU A 91 8.99 12.47 3.67
CA GLU A 91 10.35 13.03 3.50
C GLU A 91 11.43 12.05 3.96
N ASN A 92 11.13 11.23 4.96
CA ASN A 92 12.06 10.26 5.51
C ASN A 92 11.98 8.89 4.82
N GLY A 93 11.25 8.77 3.72
CA GLY A 93 11.04 7.50 3.04
C GLY A 93 9.99 6.61 3.67
N ASP A 94 9.17 7.15 4.57
CA ASP A 94 8.07 6.40 5.19
C ASP A 94 6.89 6.31 4.24
N VAL A 95 6.21 5.17 4.27
CA VAL A 95 4.96 5.01 3.54
C VAL A 95 3.81 5.50 4.41
N SER A 96 3.00 6.39 3.86
CA SER A 96 1.83 6.94 4.55
C SER A 96 0.62 6.85 3.63
N LEU A 97 -0.57 6.81 4.22
CA LEU A 97 -1.82 6.79 3.47
C LEU A 97 -2.44 8.19 3.47
N TYR A 98 -3.10 8.52 2.36
CA TYR A 98 -3.85 9.75 2.29
C TYR A 98 -5.02 9.69 3.27
N SER A 99 -5.15 10.74 4.08
CA SER A 99 -6.33 10.90 4.92
C SER A 99 -7.52 11.22 4.01
N ALA A 100 -8.64 10.60 4.29
CA ALA A 100 -9.88 10.98 3.64
C ALA A 100 -10.28 12.39 4.08
N PRO A 101 -10.77 13.21 3.17
CA PRO A 101 -11.28 14.53 3.53
C PRO A 101 -12.52 14.42 4.43
#